data_6f287c01b78ef8ba98035d1c16b9f932
#
_entry.id   6f287c01b78ef8ba98035d1c16b9f932
#
_cell.length_a   1.000
_cell.length_b   1.000
_cell.length_c   1.000
_cell.angle_alpha   90.00
_cell.angle_beta   90.00
_cell.angle_gamma   90.00
#
_symmetry.space_group_name_H-M   'P 1'
#
loop_
_entity.id
_entity.type
_entity.pdbx_description
1 polymer ?
#
loop_
_entity_poly.entity_id
_entity_poly.type
_entity_poly.pdbx_seq_one_letter_code
_entity_poly.pdbx_strand_id
1 'polypeptide(L)'
;MCSSDLPAERLAFVLHDMFELPFEEIAPMVGRTPAAARQLASRARRRVKGAEVPAPDPDLARQRDVVDAFFLAARGGDFDALVAVLDPDVVLRVDGGAKRPAASMVIHGAAAVARQAHSGLRPIFAHAVVHLRPALVNGAAGVVVTLGGQPMTVMGFTVAEGKIAEIDAIADPERVRRIAAAVLADE
;
A
#
# COMPACT_ATOMS: atom_id res chain seq x y z
N MET A 1 19.46 17.22 3.00
CA MET A 1 18.44 16.36 3.65
C MET A 1 18.67 16.39 5.14
N CYS A 2 17.78 16.99 5.91
CA CYS A 2 18.03 17.27 7.33
C CYS A 2 17.96 16.00 8.19
N SER A 3 19.05 15.73 8.89
CA SER A 3 19.20 14.64 9.88
C SER A 3 18.25 14.79 11.10
N SER A 4 17.54 15.92 11.21
CA SER A 4 16.68 16.27 12.35
C SER A 4 15.31 15.55 12.38
N ASP A 5 14.86 14.97 11.28
CA ASP A 5 13.55 14.30 11.22
C ASP A 5 13.57 12.84 11.72
N LEU A 6 14.75 12.23 11.87
CA LEU A 6 14.89 10.82 12.30
C LEU A 6 14.20 10.48 13.63
N PRO A 7 14.33 11.28 14.70
CA PRO A 7 13.62 11.04 15.94
C PRO A 7 12.10 11.12 15.80
N ALA A 8 11.61 12.14 15.06
CA ALA A 8 10.20 12.34 14.82
C ALA A 8 9.60 11.22 13.93
N GLU A 9 10.38 10.72 12.95
CA GLU A 9 9.99 9.59 12.13
C GLU A 9 9.84 8.29 12.95
N ARG A 10 10.82 7.99 13.81
CA ARG A 10 10.77 6.84 14.70
C ARG A 10 9.61 6.94 15.67
N LEU A 11 9.40 8.12 16.28
CA LEU A 11 8.32 8.33 17.20
C LEU A 11 6.95 8.16 16.54
N ALA A 12 6.72 8.78 15.38
CA ALA A 12 5.46 8.64 14.65
C ALA A 12 5.18 7.19 14.24
N PHE A 13 6.21 6.45 13.81
CA PHE A 13 6.10 5.03 13.47
C PHE A 13 5.74 4.17 14.68
N VAL A 14 6.48 4.32 15.78
CA VAL A 14 6.26 3.52 16.99
C VAL A 14 4.87 3.78 17.59
N LEU A 15 4.48 5.05 17.72
CA LEU A 15 3.19 5.42 18.29
C LEU A 15 2.02 4.90 17.45
N HIS A 16 2.14 4.94 16.14
CA HIS A 16 1.07 4.46 15.27
C HIS A 16 1.05 2.94 15.13
N ASP A 17 2.21 2.30 14.82
CA ASP A 17 2.27 0.89 14.45
C ASP A 17 2.28 -0.05 15.66
N MET A 18 2.77 0.39 16.82
CA MET A 18 2.84 -0.42 18.04
C MET A 18 1.76 -0.06 19.07
N PHE A 19 1.38 1.21 19.16
CA PHE A 19 0.41 1.70 20.13
C PHE A 19 -0.94 2.07 19.53
N GLU A 20 -1.09 1.94 18.20
CA GLU A 20 -2.32 2.21 17.45
C GLU A 20 -2.91 3.61 17.68
N LEU A 21 -2.06 4.62 18.04
CA LEU A 21 -2.50 5.99 18.18
C LEU A 21 -2.88 6.60 16.83
N PRO A 22 -3.99 7.34 16.76
CA PRO A 22 -4.37 8.07 15.54
C PRO A 22 -3.37 9.22 15.25
N PHE A 23 -3.18 9.54 13.97
CA PHE A 23 -2.23 10.57 13.57
C PHE A 23 -2.60 11.99 14.08
N GLU A 24 -3.85 12.22 14.37
CA GLU A 24 -4.37 13.44 14.98
C GLU A 24 -3.78 13.67 16.39
N GLU A 25 -3.55 12.60 17.13
CA GLU A 25 -2.91 12.62 18.45
C GLU A 25 -1.39 12.64 18.35
N ILE A 26 -0.82 11.96 17.35
CA ILE A 26 0.63 11.92 17.13
C ILE A 26 1.17 13.26 16.62
N ALA A 27 0.40 13.95 15.78
CA ALA A 27 0.81 15.19 15.13
C ALA A 27 1.33 16.27 16.10
N PRO A 28 0.62 16.61 17.19
CA PRO A 28 1.13 17.57 18.17
C PRO A 28 2.39 17.08 18.89
N MET A 29 2.54 15.76 19.11
CA MET A 29 3.72 15.20 19.79
C MET A 29 4.99 15.31 18.96
N VAL A 30 4.85 15.26 17.62
CA VAL A 30 5.99 15.40 16.69
C VAL A 30 6.12 16.82 16.13
N GLY A 31 5.27 17.78 16.56
CA GLY A 31 5.28 19.16 16.11
C GLY A 31 4.96 19.31 14.61
N ARG A 32 4.04 18.52 14.10
CA ARG A 32 3.67 18.46 12.68
C ARG A 32 2.13 18.43 12.51
N THR A 33 1.68 18.49 11.25
CA THR A 33 0.28 18.23 10.91
C THR A 33 0.03 16.71 10.87
N PRO A 34 -1.22 16.23 10.99
CA PRO A 34 -1.53 14.81 10.84
C PRO A 34 -1.04 14.19 9.52
N ALA A 35 -1.15 14.93 8.41
CA ALA A 35 -0.64 14.50 7.11
C ALA A 35 0.90 14.34 7.13
N ALA A 36 1.62 15.28 7.75
CA ALA A 36 3.08 15.20 7.90
C ALA A 36 3.49 14.07 8.86
N ALA A 37 2.74 13.83 9.95
CA ALA A 37 2.99 12.70 10.85
C ALA A 37 2.81 11.35 10.15
N ARG A 38 1.80 11.19 9.26
CA ARG A 38 1.64 10.02 8.39
C ARG A 38 2.87 9.80 7.50
N GLN A 39 3.39 10.86 6.89
CA GLN A 39 4.60 10.78 6.06
C GLN A 39 5.85 10.39 6.86
N LEU A 40 5.98 10.90 8.09
CA LEU A 40 7.08 10.54 8.99
C LEU A 40 7.04 9.05 9.31
N ALA A 41 5.89 8.52 9.74
CA ALA A 41 5.71 7.10 10.03
C ALA A 41 5.96 6.22 8.79
N SER A 42 5.48 6.63 7.62
CA SER A 42 5.72 5.95 6.35
C SER A 42 7.21 5.87 6.01
N ARG A 43 7.98 6.96 6.16
CA ARG A 43 9.43 6.97 5.95
C ARG A 43 10.16 6.05 6.92
N ALA A 44 9.80 6.08 8.21
CA ALA A 44 10.38 5.19 9.21
C ALA A 44 10.11 3.71 8.90
N ARG A 45 8.88 3.38 8.51
CA ARG A 45 8.49 2.02 8.14
C ARG A 45 9.31 1.49 6.96
N ARG A 46 9.57 2.34 5.95
CA ARG A 46 10.45 1.99 4.83
C ARG A 46 11.88 1.69 5.26
N ARG A 47 12.45 2.51 6.16
CA ARG A 47 13.80 2.27 6.69
C ARG A 47 13.90 0.97 7.49
N VAL A 48 12.89 0.65 8.29
CA VAL A 48 12.84 -0.60 9.05
C VAL A 48 12.76 -1.81 8.13
N LYS A 49 12.07 -1.69 6.99
CA LYS A 49 11.99 -2.75 5.97
C LYS A 49 13.28 -2.98 5.19
N GLY A 50 14.30 -2.14 5.36
CA GLY A 50 15.63 -2.34 4.76
C GLY A 50 15.71 -2.15 3.24
N ALA A 51 14.71 -1.49 2.63
CA ALA A 51 14.72 -1.15 1.22
C ALA A 51 14.95 0.35 1.03
N GLU A 52 15.80 0.75 0.13
CA GLU A 52 15.83 2.10 -0.45
C GLU A 52 14.61 2.25 -1.38
N VAL A 53 13.41 2.32 -0.80
CA VAL A 53 12.22 2.63 -1.61
C VAL A 53 12.25 4.13 -1.91
N PRO A 54 12.13 4.55 -3.17
CA PRO A 54 12.09 5.96 -3.56
C PRO A 54 11.02 6.72 -2.78
N ALA A 55 11.23 8.02 -2.57
CA ALA A 55 10.20 8.86 -1.97
C ALA A 55 8.95 8.84 -2.87
N PRO A 56 7.74 8.66 -2.30
CA PRO A 56 6.54 8.66 -3.13
C PRO A 56 6.34 10.03 -3.77
N ASP A 57 5.76 10.01 -4.97
CA ASP A 57 5.29 11.21 -5.66
C ASP A 57 4.43 12.06 -4.70
N PRO A 58 4.65 13.36 -4.57
CA PRO A 58 3.86 14.20 -3.67
C PRO A 58 2.41 14.38 -4.15
N ASP A 59 2.14 14.19 -5.44
CA ASP A 59 0.83 14.36 -6.06
C ASP A 59 -0.01 13.08 -5.92
N LEU A 60 -0.98 13.12 -5.02
CA LEU A 60 -1.89 12.00 -4.78
C LEU A 60 -2.77 11.65 -5.99
N ALA A 61 -3.13 12.63 -6.82
CA ALA A 61 -3.92 12.37 -8.01
C ALA A 61 -3.12 11.52 -9.01
N ARG A 62 -1.86 11.90 -9.24
CA ARG A 62 -0.95 11.09 -10.08
C ARG A 62 -0.72 9.69 -9.53
N GLN A 63 -0.58 9.56 -8.20
CA GLN A 63 -0.47 8.23 -7.60
C GLN A 63 -1.70 7.37 -7.91
N ARG A 64 -2.91 7.94 -7.80
CA ARG A 64 -4.18 7.25 -8.11
C ARG A 64 -4.25 6.83 -9.57
N ASP A 65 -3.89 7.71 -10.49
CA ASP A 65 -3.88 7.39 -11.93
C ASP A 65 -3.01 6.17 -12.25
N VAL A 66 -1.83 6.06 -11.62
CA VAL A 66 -0.92 4.92 -11.81
C VAL A 66 -1.51 3.64 -11.19
N VAL A 67 -2.12 3.74 -10.01
CA VAL A 67 -2.79 2.61 -9.35
C VAL A 67 -4.00 2.13 -10.17
N ASP A 68 -4.78 3.04 -10.72
CA ASP A 68 -5.93 2.73 -11.58
C ASP A 68 -5.47 2.04 -12.87
N ALA A 69 -4.38 2.50 -13.49
CA ALA A 69 -3.78 1.87 -14.66
C ALA A 69 -3.32 0.43 -14.36
N PHE A 70 -2.72 0.19 -13.18
CA PHE A 70 -2.35 -1.16 -12.73
C PHE A 70 -3.56 -2.09 -12.65
N PHE A 71 -4.65 -1.67 -12.02
CA PHE A 71 -5.84 -2.51 -11.89
C PHE A 71 -6.58 -2.68 -13.22
N LEU A 72 -6.58 -1.68 -14.09
CA LEU A 72 -7.13 -1.79 -15.44
C LEU A 72 -6.39 -2.86 -16.25
N ALA A 73 -5.05 -2.82 -16.25
CA ALA A 73 -4.21 -3.82 -16.90
C ALA A 73 -4.40 -5.23 -16.31
N ALA A 74 -4.48 -5.34 -14.96
CA ALA A 74 -4.72 -6.60 -14.28
C ALA A 74 -6.08 -7.22 -14.65
N ARG A 75 -7.13 -6.39 -14.73
CA ARG A 75 -8.48 -6.80 -15.14
C ARG A 75 -8.53 -7.24 -16.60
N GLY A 76 -7.89 -6.49 -17.48
CA GLY A 76 -7.80 -6.81 -18.91
C GLY A 76 -6.90 -8.00 -19.21
N GLY A 77 -6.05 -8.41 -18.27
CA GLY A 77 -5.04 -9.44 -18.48
C GLY A 77 -3.89 -8.98 -19.38
N ASP A 78 -3.68 -7.67 -19.49
CA ASP A 78 -2.61 -7.07 -20.28
C ASP A 78 -1.29 -7.10 -19.49
N PHE A 79 -0.47 -8.08 -19.80
CA PHE A 79 0.82 -8.28 -19.12
C PHE A 79 1.81 -7.15 -19.40
N ASP A 80 1.85 -6.66 -20.63
CA ASP A 80 2.81 -5.61 -21.03
C ASP A 80 2.44 -4.29 -20.39
N ALA A 81 1.15 -3.95 -20.31
CA ALA A 81 0.67 -2.79 -19.58
C ALA A 81 0.95 -2.90 -18.07
N LEU A 82 0.82 -4.09 -17.46
CA LEU A 82 1.23 -4.31 -16.06
C LEU A 82 2.71 -4.03 -15.85
N VAL A 83 3.58 -4.57 -16.71
CA VAL A 83 5.02 -4.32 -16.62
C VAL A 83 5.36 -2.84 -16.81
N ALA A 84 4.66 -2.14 -17.70
CA ALA A 84 4.92 -0.74 -17.99
C ALA A 84 4.68 0.21 -16.80
N VAL A 85 3.70 -0.07 -15.94
CA VAL A 85 3.37 0.75 -14.76
C VAL A 85 4.20 0.38 -13.52
N LEU A 86 4.98 -0.70 -13.57
CA LEU A 86 5.83 -1.16 -12.48
C LEU A 86 7.26 -0.65 -12.66
N ASP A 87 7.90 -0.30 -11.54
CA ASP A 87 9.34 -0.06 -11.50
C ASP A 87 10.09 -1.37 -11.79
N PRO A 88 11.22 -1.37 -12.53
CA PRO A 88 12.02 -2.58 -12.75
C PRO A 88 12.37 -3.33 -11.46
N ASP A 89 12.63 -2.59 -10.37
CA ASP A 89 13.02 -3.12 -9.06
C ASP A 89 11.84 -3.19 -8.07
N VAL A 90 10.60 -3.10 -8.55
CA VAL A 90 9.40 -3.13 -7.70
C VAL A 90 9.38 -4.30 -6.74
N VAL A 91 8.91 -4.06 -5.52
CA VAL A 91 8.73 -5.10 -4.49
C VAL A 91 7.25 -5.22 -4.14
N LEU A 92 6.71 -6.42 -4.29
CA LEU A 92 5.40 -6.80 -3.77
C LEU A 92 5.58 -7.57 -2.47
N ARG A 93 4.93 -7.13 -1.39
CA ARG A 93 4.81 -7.86 -0.12
C ARG A 93 3.36 -8.19 0.14
N VAL A 94 3.09 -9.45 0.39
CA VAL A 94 1.76 -9.91 0.80
C VAL A 94 1.86 -10.47 2.21
N ASP A 95 0.98 -10.01 3.10
CA ASP A 95 0.85 -10.51 4.46
C ASP A 95 -0.49 -11.24 4.61
N GLY A 96 -0.43 -12.58 4.65
CA GLY A 96 -1.58 -13.47 4.87
C GLY A 96 -1.95 -13.66 6.34
N GLY A 97 -1.14 -13.11 7.26
CA GLY A 97 -1.30 -13.26 8.70
C GLY A 97 -0.86 -14.62 9.24
N ALA A 98 -0.85 -14.73 10.57
CA ALA A 98 -0.39 -15.94 11.26
C ALA A 98 -1.22 -17.19 10.96
N LYS A 99 -2.51 -17.01 10.63
CA LYS A 99 -3.42 -18.12 10.30
C LYS A 99 -3.24 -18.67 8.88
N ARG A 100 -2.61 -17.90 7.99
CA ARG A 100 -2.32 -18.28 6.60
C ARG A 100 -0.89 -17.91 6.20
N PRO A 101 0.13 -18.44 6.88
CA PRO A 101 1.52 -18.07 6.59
C PRO A 101 1.93 -18.39 5.14
N ALA A 102 1.36 -19.42 4.53
CA ALA A 102 1.60 -19.76 3.13
C ALA A 102 1.07 -18.73 2.12
N ALA A 103 0.18 -17.82 2.55
CA ALA A 103 -0.27 -16.69 1.74
C ALA A 103 0.64 -15.47 1.85
N SER A 104 1.63 -15.49 2.75
CA SER A 104 2.62 -14.42 2.89
C SER A 104 3.77 -14.65 1.90
N MET A 105 4.12 -13.61 1.15
CA MET A 105 5.18 -13.69 0.14
C MET A 105 5.84 -12.33 -0.09
N VAL A 106 7.08 -12.39 -0.57
CA VAL A 106 7.79 -11.20 -1.08
C VAL A 106 8.25 -11.52 -2.51
N ILE A 107 7.93 -10.66 -3.45
CA ILE A 107 8.27 -10.82 -4.86
C ILE A 107 9.00 -9.57 -5.33
N HIS A 108 10.08 -9.74 -6.07
CA HIS A 108 10.90 -8.66 -6.61
C HIS A 108 10.86 -8.62 -8.13
N GLY A 109 10.84 -7.42 -8.69
CA GLY A 109 10.96 -7.13 -10.11
C GLY A 109 9.65 -7.16 -10.88
N ALA A 110 9.55 -6.23 -11.85
CA ALA A 110 8.32 -5.94 -12.59
C ALA A 110 7.69 -7.18 -13.23
N ALA A 111 8.48 -7.99 -13.93
CA ALA A 111 7.95 -9.17 -14.61
C ALA A 111 7.41 -10.23 -13.64
N ALA A 112 8.01 -10.38 -12.46
CA ALA A 112 7.55 -11.35 -11.46
C ALA A 112 6.27 -10.85 -10.77
N VAL A 113 6.22 -9.57 -10.41
CA VAL A 113 5.04 -8.92 -9.84
C VAL A 113 3.88 -8.91 -10.83
N ALA A 114 4.13 -8.60 -12.11
CA ALA A 114 3.12 -8.65 -13.16
C ALA A 114 2.54 -10.08 -13.34
N ARG A 115 3.38 -11.12 -13.32
CA ARG A 115 2.90 -12.51 -13.35
C ARG A 115 2.02 -12.85 -12.16
N GLN A 116 2.41 -12.42 -10.97
CA GLN A 116 1.62 -12.62 -9.75
C GLN A 116 0.28 -11.89 -9.81
N ALA A 117 0.27 -10.63 -10.26
CA ALA A 117 -0.96 -9.86 -10.45
C ALA A 117 -1.87 -10.51 -11.51
N HIS A 118 -1.31 -10.90 -12.64
CA HIS A 118 -2.05 -11.58 -13.72
C HIS A 118 -2.67 -12.90 -13.23
N SER A 119 -1.89 -13.76 -12.58
CA SER A 119 -2.37 -15.06 -12.11
C SER A 119 -3.30 -14.98 -10.89
N GLY A 120 -3.09 -14.00 -10.01
CA GLY A 120 -3.86 -13.84 -8.79
C GLY A 120 -5.13 -13.01 -8.95
N LEU A 121 -5.06 -11.87 -9.64
CA LEU A 121 -6.19 -10.95 -9.75
C LEU A 121 -7.14 -11.28 -10.91
N ARG A 122 -6.61 -11.67 -12.06
CA ARG A 122 -7.43 -11.96 -13.25
C ARG A 122 -8.53 -12.98 -13.01
N PRO A 123 -8.29 -14.15 -12.37
CA PRO A 123 -9.36 -15.12 -12.08
C PRO A 123 -10.43 -14.53 -11.16
N ILE A 124 -10.02 -13.69 -10.19
CA ILE A 124 -10.94 -13.03 -9.27
C ILE A 124 -11.86 -12.08 -10.03
N PHE A 125 -11.30 -11.24 -10.91
CA PHE A 125 -12.08 -10.32 -11.74
C PHE A 125 -12.99 -11.02 -12.75
N ALA A 126 -12.62 -12.22 -13.23
CA ALA A 126 -13.40 -12.96 -14.20
C ALA A 126 -14.62 -13.67 -13.61
N HIS A 127 -14.56 -14.06 -12.33
CA HIS A 127 -15.56 -14.96 -11.73
C HIS A 127 -16.35 -14.32 -10.58
N ALA A 128 -16.05 -13.09 -10.19
CA ALA A 128 -16.68 -12.46 -9.05
C ALA A 128 -16.91 -10.96 -9.25
N VAL A 129 -17.90 -10.43 -8.55
CA VAL A 129 -18.13 -8.97 -8.46
C VAL A 129 -17.10 -8.39 -7.51
N VAL A 130 -16.09 -7.75 -8.11
CA VAL A 130 -15.01 -7.08 -7.39
C VAL A 130 -15.21 -5.58 -7.45
N HIS A 131 -15.21 -4.94 -6.29
CA HIS A 131 -15.17 -3.49 -6.20
C HIS A 131 -13.81 -3.07 -5.67
N LEU A 132 -13.21 -2.09 -6.35
CA LEU A 132 -11.99 -1.43 -5.94
C LEU A 132 -12.40 -0.09 -5.31
N ARG A 133 -12.17 0.06 -4.02
CA ARG A 133 -12.45 1.31 -3.31
C ARG A 133 -11.13 2.03 -3.07
N PRO A 134 -10.92 3.21 -3.69
CA PRO A 134 -9.76 4.04 -3.40
C PRO A 134 -9.70 4.34 -1.91
N ALA A 135 -8.50 4.41 -1.34
CA ALA A 135 -8.28 4.72 0.06
C ALA A 135 -6.92 5.38 0.25
N LEU A 136 -6.72 6.04 1.37
CA LEU A 136 -5.40 6.47 1.80
C LEU A 136 -4.79 5.42 2.73
N VAL A 137 -3.72 4.81 2.28
CA VAL A 137 -2.97 3.83 3.08
C VAL A 137 -1.61 4.42 3.42
N ASN A 138 -1.39 4.73 4.70
CA ASN A 138 -0.14 5.38 5.16
C ASN A 138 0.19 6.70 4.47
N GLY A 139 -0.84 7.46 4.08
CA GLY A 139 -0.66 8.76 3.41
C GLY A 139 -0.32 8.69 1.92
N ALA A 140 -0.45 7.53 1.30
CA ALA A 140 -0.26 7.31 -0.12
C ALA A 140 -1.50 6.65 -0.74
N ALA A 141 -1.58 6.60 -2.07
CA ALA A 141 -2.67 5.94 -2.76
C ALA A 141 -2.74 4.46 -2.39
N GLY A 142 -3.92 3.99 -2.06
CA GLY A 142 -4.21 2.61 -1.75
C GLY A 142 -5.58 2.20 -2.24
N VAL A 143 -5.88 0.92 -2.11
CA VAL A 143 -7.16 0.34 -2.54
C VAL A 143 -7.62 -0.71 -1.54
N VAL A 144 -8.89 -0.64 -1.15
CA VAL A 144 -9.59 -1.75 -0.50
C VAL A 144 -10.27 -2.57 -1.58
N VAL A 145 -9.85 -3.81 -1.75
CA VAL A 145 -10.48 -4.77 -2.66
C VAL A 145 -11.59 -5.49 -1.92
N THR A 146 -12.82 -5.40 -2.42
CA THR A 146 -13.97 -6.11 -1.85
C THR A 146 -14.48 -7.16 -2.83
N LEU A 147 -14.90 -8.30 -2.28
CA LEU A 147 -15.47 -9.42 -3.01
C LEU A 147 -16.85 -9.73 -2.44
N GLY A 148 -17.90 -9.63 -3.26
CA GLY A 148 -19.27 -9.82 -2.78
C GLY A 148 -19.63 -8.88 -1.63
N GLY A 149 -19.12 -7.65 -1.63
CA GLY A 149 -19.34 -6.66 -0.58
C GLY A 149 -18.49 -6.82 0.68
N GLN A 150 -17.66 -7.86 0.77
CA GLN A 150 -16.77 -8.09 1.91
C GLN A 150 -15.33 -7.67 1.59
N PRO A 151 -14.64 -6.93 2.48
CA PRO A 151 -13.23 -6.60 2.29
C PRO A 151 -12.36 -7.87 2.25
N MET A 152 -11.58 -8.03 1.20
CA MET A 152 -10.72 -9.18 0.96
C MET A 152 -9.24 -8.85 1.17
N THR A 153 -8.82 -7.68 0.69
CA THR A 153 -7.44 -7.22 0.86
C THR A 153 -7.38 -5.70 0.90
N VAL A 154 -6.41 -5.18 1.62
CA VAL A 154 -6.03 -3.76 1.60
C VAL A 154 -4.66 -3.66 0.98
N MET A 155 -4.53 -2.84 -0.06
CA MET A 155 -3.28 -2.65 -0.78
C MET A 155 -2.83 -1.19 -0.67
N GLY A 156 -1.59 -0.99 -0.25
CA GLY A 156 -0.92 0.30 -0.29
C GLY A 156 0.13 0.32 -1.40
N PHE A 157 0.30 1.45 -2.06
CA PHE A 157 1.24 1.60 -3.17
C PHE A 157 2.23 2.73 -2.87
N THR A 158 3.49 2.51 -3.19
CA THR A 158 4.48 3.58 -3.30
C THR A 158 4.70 3.84 -4.79
N VAL A 159 4.20 4.98 -5.25
CA VAL A 159 4.42 5.45 -6.62
C VAL A 159 5.53 6.47 -6.60
N ALA A 160 6.56 6.28 -7.41
CA ALA A 160 7.69 7.18 -7.58
C ALA A 160 8.01 7.31 -9.08
N GLU A 161 8.25 8.52 -9.53
CA GLU A 161 8.57 8.81 -10.94
C GLU A 161 7.54 8.25 -11.93
N GLY A 162 6.25 8.23 -11.51
CA GLY A 162 5.14 7.70 -12.31
C GLY A 162 5.09 6.18 -12.44
N LYS A 163 5.82 5.44 -11.61
CA LYS A 163 5.83 3.98 -11.56
C LYS A 163 5.60 3.46 -10.15
N ILE A 164 5.05 2.26 -10.03
CA ILE A 164 4.87 1.58 -8.76
C ILE A 164 6.20 0.96 -8.32
N ALA A 165 6.81 1.50 -7.29
CA ALA A 165 8.05 1.00 -6.70
C ALA A 165 7.82 -0.03 -5.58
N GLU A 166 6.68 0.04 -4.90
CA GLU A 166 6.34 -0.93 -3.83
C GLU A 166 4.84 -1.15 -3.78
N ILE A 167 4.45 -2.40 -3.51
CA ILE A 167 3.08 -2.81 -3.22
C ILE A 167 3.07 -3.59 -1.91
N ASP A 168 2.35 -3.09 -0.91
CA ASP A 168 2.09 -3.81 0.34
C ASP A 168 0.63 -4.27 0.36
N ALA A 169 0.38 -5.56 0.42
CA ALA A 169 -0.95 -6.15 0.45
C ALA A 169 -1.19 -6.91 1.75
N ILE A 170 -2.24 -6.56 2.47
CA ILE A 170 -2.70 -7.26 3.67
C ILE A 170 -3.90 -8.13 3.26
N ALA A 171 -3.78 -9.44 3.45
CA ALA A 171 -4.78 -10.44 3.12
C ALA A 171 -5.26 -11.24 4.34
N ASP A 172 -4.81 -10.91 5.56
CA ASP A 172 -5.35 -11.45 6.80
C ASP A 172 -6.77 -10.94 7.04
N PRO A 173 -7.79 -11.84 7.15
CA PRO A 173 -9.19 -11.40 7.18
C PRO A 173 -9.57 -10.54 8.40
N GLU A 174 -8.92 -10.74 9.53
CA GLU A 174 -9.21 -9.96 10.75
C GLU A 174 -8.61 -8.56 10.65
N ARG A 175 -7.36 -8.47 10.18
CA ARG A 175 -6.68 -7.19 9.94
C ARG A 175 -7.33 -6.41 8.81
N VAL A 176 -7.69 -7.08 7.71
CA VAL A 176 -8.36 -6.44 6.57
C VAL A 176 -9.67 -5.78 7.02
N ARG A 177 -10.52 -6.47 7.79
CA ARG A 177 -11.78 -5.88 8.27
C ARG A 177 -11.55 -4.65 9.14
N ARG A 178 -10.58 -4.72 10.06
CA ARG A 178 -10.23 -3.61 10.97
C ARG A 178 -9.70 -2.40 10.18
N ILE A 179 -8.75 -2.63 9.27
CA ILE A 179 -8.13 -1.56 8.47
C ILE A 179 -9.14 -0.98 7.49
N ALA A 180 -9.93 -1.81 6.80
CA ALA A 180 -10.94 -1.34 5.86
C ALA A 180 -11.98 -0.45 6.54
N ALA A 181 -12.41 -0.81 7.76
CA ALA A 181 -13.32 0.04 8.53
C ALA A 181 -12.70 1.41 8.85
N ALA A 182 -11.42 1.47 9.19
CA ALA A 182 -10.74 2.73 9.51
C ALA A 182 -10.51 3.61 8.27
N VAL A 183 -9.98 3.02 7.17
CA VAL A 183 -9.63 3.81 5.97
C VAL A 183 -10.83 4.23 5.11
N LEU A 184 -11.99 3.57 5.28
CA LEU A 184 -13.22 3.91 4.57
C LEU A 184 -14.16 4.81 5.40
N ALA A 185 -13.88 5.00 6.68
CA ALA A 185 -14.64 5.93 7.53
C ALA A 185 -14.17 7.39 7.37
N ASP A 186 -12.99 7.61 6.81
CA ASP A 186 -12.39 8.93 6.59
C ASP A 186 -12.81 9.57 5.24
N GLU A 187 -13.76 8.98 4.52
CA GLU A 187 -14.44 9.55 3.34
C GLU A 187 -15.77 10.19 3.74
#